data_0433197f61c3f5993e7a8e544f36b066
#
_entry.id   0433197f61c3f5993e7a8e544f36b066
#
_cell.length_a   1.000
_cell.length_b   1.000
_cell.length_c   1.000
_cell.angle_alpha   90.00
_cell.angle_beta   90.00
_cell.angle_gamma   90.00
#
_symmetry.space_group_name_H-M   'P 1'
#
loop_
_entity.id
_entity.type
_entity.pdbx_description
1 polymer ?
#
loop_
_entity_poly.entity_id
_entity_poly.type
_entity_poly.pdbx_seq_one_letter_code
_entity_poly.pdbx_strand_id
1 'polypeptide(L)'
;MSRNAEELAVKIRQIAGDAPVSVGLILGSGLGHLAGAVEGVAIPYDELEGFPHAGVSGHNPNLVIGNLEGVRVAVFGGRAHYYESGRGDAMRLPLEVLKALGGTTMIATNAAGSMVPDMPTGSIMCLSDHINFSGLNP
;
A
#
# COMPACT_ATOMS: atom_id res chain seq x y z
N MET A 1 -3.47 -15.25 8.85
CA MET A 1 -3.30 -15.06 7.40
C MET A 1 -4.34 -15.89 6.71
N SER A 2 -5.06 -15.33 5.78
CA SER A 2 -6.11 -16.04 5.05
C SER A 2 -5.49 -16.93 3.95
N ARG A 3 -6.20 -18.02 3.60
CA ARG A 3 -5.80 -18.92 2.50
C ARG A 3 -5.67 -18.12 1.18
N ASN A 4 -6.57 -17.21 0.94
CA ASN A 4 -6.54 -16.35 -0.25
C ASN A 4 -5.26 -15.50 -0.34
N ALA A 5 -4.76 -14.96 0.79
CA ALA A 5 -3.51 -14.20 0.81
C ALA A 5 -2.29 -15.07 0.42
N GLU A 6 -2.27 -16.33 0.84
CA GLU A 6 -1.19 -17.26 0.48
C GLU A 6 -1.23 -17.61 -1.02
N GLU A 7 -2.41 -17.90 -1.56
CA GLU A 7 -2.61 -18.19 -2.98
C GLU A 7 -2.19 -16.99 -3.86
N LEU A 8 -2.59 -15.77 -3.47
CA LEU A 8 -2.17 -14.54 -4.15
C LEU A 8 -0.66 -14.31 -4.06
N ALA A 9 -0.05 -14.54 -2.90
CA ALA A 9 1.40 -14.41 -2.76
C ALA A 9 2.16 -15.39 -3.66
N VAL A 10 1.68 -16.61 -3.84
CA VAL A 10 2.24 -17.58 -4.81
C VAL A 10 2.14 -17.03 -6.23
N LYS A 11 0.97 -16.55 -6.64
CA LYS A 11 0.76 -15.93 -7.96
C LYS A 11 1.70 -14.75 -8.19
N ILE A 12 1.82 -13.86 -7.20
CA ILE A 12 2.69 -12.69 -7.29
C ILE A 12 4.16 -13.10 -7.43
N ARG A 13 4.62 -14.12 -6.68
CA ARG A 13 5.99 -14.62 -6.83
C ARG A 13 6.26 -15.21 -8.21
N GLN A 14 5.30 -15.90 -8.81
CA GLN A 14 5.43 -16.41 -10.18
C GLN A 14 5.64 -15.28 -11.21
N ILE A 15 5.03 -14.12 -10.98
CA ILE A 15 5.12 -12.95 -11.87
C ILE A 15 6.39 -12.12 -11.58
N ALA A 16 6.66 -11.85 -10.29
CA ALA A 16 7.66 -10.89 -9.85
C ALA A 16 8.93 -11.51 -9.23
N GLY A 17 9.00 -12.84 -9.16
CA GLY A 17 10.13 -13.59 -8.57
C GLY A 17 10.00 -13.83 -7.07
N ASP A 18 10.72 -14.86 -6.59
CA ASP A 18 10.57 -15.43 -5.23
C ASP A 18 11.32 -14.67 -4.13
N ALA A 19 12.15 -13.68 -4.47
CA ALA A 19 12.87 -12.93 -3.46
C ALA A 19 11.92 -12.24 -2.48
N PRO A 20 12.16 -12.31 -1.16
CA PRO A 20 11.28 -11.74 -0.17
C PRO A 20 11.20 -10.22 -0.31
N VAL A 21 10.00 -9.69 -0.10
CA VAL A 21 9.76 -8.25 0.01
C VAL A 21 10.11 -7.81 1.43
N SER A 22 10.88 -6.74 1.59
CA SER A 22 11.23 -6.21 2.91
C SER A 22 10.26 -5.16 3.40
N VAL A 23 9.82 -4.28 2.50
CA VAL A 23 9.02 -3.10 2.84
C VAL A 23 7.78 -3.02 1.93
N GLY A 24 6.63 -2.79 2.54
CA GLY A 24 5.41 -2.38 1.84
C GLY A 24 5.22 -0.87 1.90
N LEU A 25 4.92 -0.25 0.76
CA LEU A 25 4.61 1.17 0.66
C LEU A 25 3.15 1.34 0.23
N ILE A 26 2.33 2.00 1.05
CA ILE A 26 0.97 2.39 0.68
C ILE A 26 0.98 3.87 0.34
N LEU A 27 0.88 4.17 -0.95
CA LEU A 27 0.98 5.54 -1.43
C LEU A 27 -0.34 6.30 -1.25
N GLY A 28 -0.24 7.49 -0.68
CA GLY A 28 -1.32 8.47 -0.63
C GLY A 28 -1.33 9.41 -1.83
N SER A 29 -2.30 10.33 -1.83
CA SER A 29 -2.48 11.33 -2.88
C SER A 29 -1.20 12.14 -3.11
N GLY A 30 -0.85 12.34 -4.37
CA GLY A 30 0.34 13.10 -4.80
C GLY A 30 1.63 12.28 -4.91
N LEU A 31 1.70 11.06 -4.32
CA LEU A 31 2.91 10.24 -4.32
C LEU A 31 2.88 9.08 -5.33
N GLY A 32 1.86 9.00 -6.18
CA GLY A 32 1.73 7.91 -7.17
C GLY A 32 2.92 7.77 -8.12
N HIS A 33 3.66 8.86 -8.37
CA HIS A 33 4.87 8.84 -9.19
C HIS A 33 5.99 7.97 -8.61
N LEU A 34 6.04 7.75 -7.29
CA LEU A 34 7.03 6.87 -6.66
C LEU A 34 6.91 5.41 -7.10
N ALA A 35 5.70 4.97 -7.49
CA ALA A 35 5.54 3.64 -8.06
C ALA A 35 6.32 3.48 -9.37
N GLY A 36 6.48 4.56 -10.14
CA GLY A 36 7.28 4.57 -11.37
C GLY A 36 8.80 4.57 -11.16
N ALA A 37 9.26 4.84 -9.93
CA ALA A 37 10.68 4.77 -9.57
C ALA A 37 11.14 3.35 -9.17
N VAL A 38 10.19 2.42 -9.01
CA VAL A 38 10.48 1.02 -8.68
C VAL A 38 10.92 0.27 -9.93
N GLU A 39 12.10 -0.29 -9.92
CA GLU A 39 12.57 -1.19 -10.96
C GLU A 39 11.96 -2.57 -10.76
N GLY A 40 10.83 -2.84 -11.42
CA GLY A 40 10.08 -4.06 -11.16
C GLY A 40 8.87 -4.27 -12.06
N VAL A 41 7.94 -5.07 -11.57
CA VAL A 41 6.74 -5.48 -12.29
C VAL A 41 5.50 -4.87 -11.66
N ALA A 42 4.65 -4.27 -12.48
CA ALA A 42 3.33 -3.78 -12.07
C ALA A 42 2.27 -4.86 -12.32
N ILE A 43 1.50 -5.19 -11.32
CA ILE A 43 0.40 -6.16 -11.36
C ILE A 43 -0.90 -5.40 -11.08
N PRO A 44 -1.83 -5.33 -12.05
CA PRO A 44 -3.12 -4.68 -11.85
C PRO A 44 -3.92 -5.33 -10.70
N TYR A 45 -4.64 -4.51 -9.93
CA TYR A 45 -5.46 -5.02 -8.82
C TYR A 45 -6.61 -5.90 -9.27
N ASP A 46 -7.12 -5.71 -10.47
CA ASP A 46 -8.16 -6.55 -11.07
C ASP A 46 -7.68 -7.98 -11.39
N GLU A 47 -6.37 -8.18 -11.47
CA GLU A 47 -5.76 -9.51 -11.55
C GLU A 47 -5.59 -10.19 -10.18
N LEU A 48 -5.80 -9.46 -9.08
CA LEU A 48 -5.63 -9.91 -7.70
C LEU A 48 -7.00 -10.01 -7.02
N GLU A 49 -7.61 -11.18 -7.09
CA GLU A 49 -8.97 -11.41 -6.58
C GLU A 49 -9.12 -11.00 -5.11
N GLY A 50 -10.09 -10.12 -4.83
CA GLY A 50 -10.37 -9.58 -3.51
C GLY A 50 -9.54 -8.35 -3.13
N PHE A 51 -8.64 -7.88 -4.01
CA PHE A 51 -8.02 -6.57 -3.83
C PHE A 51 -9.06 -5.45 -4.00
N PRO A 52 -8.88 -4.31 -3.32
CA PRO A 52 -9.84 -3.23 -3.42
C PRO A 52 -9.86 -2.64 -4.83
N HIS A 53 -11.05 -2.45 -5.39
CA HIS A 53 -11.18 -1.66 -6.61
C HIS A 53 -10.91 -0.20 -6.28
N ALA A 54 -9.97 0.43 -6.99
CA ALA A 54 -9.70 1.85 -6.80
C ALA A 54 -10.87 2.69 -7.32
N GLY A 55 -11.68 3.21 -6.41
CA GLY A 55 -12.85 4.04 -6.74
C GLY A 55 -12.52 5.53 -6.91
N VAL A 56 -11.37 5.98 -6.43
CA VAL A 56 -11.00 7.40 -6.44
C VAL A 56 -10.05 7.72 -7.59
N SER A 57 -10.39 8.75 -8.37
CA SER A 57 -9.53 9.28 -9.42
C SER A 57 -8.17 9.73 -8.85
N GLY A 58 -7.08 9.32 -9.50
CA GLY A 58 -5.71 9.67 -9.12
C GLY A 58 -4.94 8.58 -8.39
N HIS A 59 -5.55 7.43 -8.12
CA HIS A 59 -4.85 6.23 -7.66
C HIS A 59 -4.49 5.34 -8.85
N ASN A 60 -3.27 4.81 -8.83
CA ASN A 60 -2.84 3.79 -9.77
C ASN A 60 -3.16 2.41 -9.15
N PRO A 61 -4.20 1.68 -9.61
CA PRO A 61 -4.65 0.42 -9.00
C PRO A 61 -3.71 -0.75 -9.34
N ASN A 62 -2.42 -0.56 -9.13
CA ASN A 62 -1.40 -1.57 -9.34
C ASN A 62 -0.62 -1.86 -8.06
N LEU A 63 -0.25 -3.13 -7.89
CA LEU A 63 0.79 -3.57 -7.00
C LEU A 63 2.11 -3.63 -7.77
N VAL A 64 3.09 -2.83 -7.39
CA VAL A 64 4.42 -2.86 -8.02
C VAL A 64 5.39 -3.59 -7.09
N ILE A 65 5.98 -4.67 -7.60
CA ILE A 65 7.00 -5.44 -6.88
C ILE A 65 8.35 -5.26 -7.58
N GLY A 66 9.33 -4.78 -6.87
CA GLY A 66 10.65 -4.53 -7.47
C GLY A 66 11.65 -3.95 -6.48
N ASN A 67 12.70 -3.36 -7.01
CA ASN A 67 13.74 -2.72 -6.23
C ASN A 67 13.59 -1.20 -6.26
N LEU A 68 13.69 -0.60 -5.10
CA LEU A 68 13.77 0.84 -4.92
C LEU A 68 15.01 1.13 -4.06
N GLU A 69 16.00 1.82 -4.62
CA GLU A 69 17.27 2.14 -3.94
C GLU A 69 17.92 0.90 -3.29
N GLY A 70 17.92 -0.23 -4.00
CA GLY A 70 18.52 -1.49 -3.52
C GLY A 70 17.68 -2.28 -2.51
N VAL A 71 16.50 -1.80 -2.15
CA VAL A 71 15.56 -2.50 -1.26
C VAL A 71 14.43 -3.10 -2.09
N ARG A 72 14.12 -4.38 -1.87
CA ARG A 72 12.97 -5.01 -2.52
C ARG A 72 11.68 -4.61 -1.81
N VAL A 73 10.79 -3.98 -2.56
CA VAL A 73 9.57 -3.37 -2.05
C VAL A 73 8.31 -3.90 -2.73
N ALA A 74 7.18 -3.80 -2.03
CA ALA A 74 5.85 -3.90 -2.59
C ALA A 74 5.16 -2.54 -2.48
N VAL A 75 4.90 -1.89 -3.60
CA VAL A 75 4.23 -0.59 -3.63
C VAL A 75 2.78 -0.77 -4.01
N PHE A 76 1.90 -0.43 -3.09
CA PHE A 76 0.46 -0.37 -3.29
C PHE A 76 0.11 1.01 -3.84
N GLY A 77 -0.13 1.10 -5.14
CA GLY A 77 -0.38 2.35 -5.84
C GLY A 77 -1.77 2.95 -5.58
N GLY A 78 -2.64 2.20 -4.93
CA GLY A 78 -3.96 2.66 -4.49
C GLY A 78 -4.38 1.99 -3.19
N ARG A 79 -5.30 2.64 -2.47
CA ARG A 79 -5.93 2.09 -1.27
C ARG A 79 -7.41 2.40 -1.24
N ALA A 80 -8.19 1.53 -0.61
CA ALA A 80 -9.59 1.82 -0.29
C ALA A 80 -9.67 2.72 0.94
N HIS A 81 -10.60 3.65 0.92
CA HIS A 81 -10.90 4.51 2.06
C HIS A 81 -12.21 4.08 2.72
N TYR A 82 -12.31 4.24 4.03
CA TYR A 82 -13.51 3.91 4.78
C TYR A 82 -14.78 4.59 4.22
N TYR A 83 -14.68 5.86 3.83
CA TYR A 83 -15.83 6.63 3.31
C TYR A 83 -16.36 6.10 1.97
N GLU A 84 -15.61 5.28 1.24
CA GLU A 84 -16.04 4.72 -0.06
C GLU A 84 -17.02 3.54 0.12
N SER A 85 -16.81 2.72 1.14
CA SER A 85 -17.53 1.46 1.31
C SER A 85 -18.06 1.21 2.73
N GLY A 86 -17.71 2.05 3.71
CA GLY A 86 -18.00 1.84 5.12
C GLY A 86 -17.24 0.66 5.75
N ARG A 87 -16.24 0.11 5.06
CA ARG A 87 -15.45 -1.04 5.51
C ARG A 87 -14.12 -0.61 6.12
N GLY A 88 -13.95 -0.84 7.42
CA GLY A 88 -12.68 -0.60 8.12
C GLY A 88 -11.57 -1.58 7.70
N ASP A 89 -11.95 -2.78 7.24
CA ASP A 89 -11.05 -3.88 6.88
C ASP A 89 -10.70 -3.95 5.39
N ALA A 90 -11.01 -2.93 4.60
CA ALA A 90 -10.86 -2.97 3.14
C ALA A 90 -9.42 -3.24 2.67
N MET A 91 -8.41 -2.87 3.47
CA MET A 91 -6.99 -3.11 3.17
C MET A 91 -6.43 -4.38 3.82
N ARG A 92 -7.26 -5.18 4.50
CA ARG A 92 -6.80 -6.37 5.21
C ARG A 92 -6.11 -7.37 4.30
N LEU A 93 -6.75 -7.76 3.18
CA LEU A 93 -6.18 -8.72 2.25
C LEU A 93 -4.85 -8.24 1.64
N PRO A 94 -4.71 -7.00 1.12
CA PRO A 94 -3.42 -6.47 0.69
C PRO A 94 -2.31 -6.57 1.74
N LEU A 95 -2.63 -6.30 3.01
CA LEU A 95 -1.65 -6.39 4.10
C LEU A 95 -1.30 -7.83 4.46
N GLU A 96 -2.27 -8.75 4.41
CA GLU A 96 -1.99 -10.18 4.57
C GLU A 96 -1.11 -10.71 3.43
N VAL A 97 -1.31 -10.24 2.19
CA VAL A 97 -0.45 -10.56 1.04
C VAL A 97 0.96 -10.03 1.25
N LEU A 98 1.11 -8.76 1.68
CA LEU A 98 2.42 -8.20 2.01
C LEU A 98 3.16 -9.07 3.02
N LYS A 99 2.48 -9.49 4.09
CA LYS A 99 3.05 -10.39 5.10
C LYS A 99 3.45 -11.74 4.50
N ALA A 100 2.61 -12.32 3.63
CA ALA A 100 2.89 -13.58 2.95
C ALA A 100 4.10 -13.47 2.00
N LEU A 101 4.34 -12.32 1.41
CA LEU A 101 5.51 -12.02 0.58
C LEU A 101 6.81 -11.83 1.39
N GLY A 102 6.72 -11.79 2.72
CA GLY A 102 7.86 -11.61 3.62
C GLY A 102 8.00 -10.19 4.19
N GLY A 103 7.05 -9.30 3.91
CA GLY A 103 7.08 -7.93 4.39
C GLY A 103 7.11 -7.83 5.91
N THR A 104 8.11 -7.14 6.44
CA THR A 104 8.31 -6.91 7.88
C THR A 104 8.02 -5.48 8.29
N THR A 105 8.05 -4.57 7.32
CA THR A 105 7.82 -3.14 7.54
C THR A 105 6.77 -2.62 6.58
N MET A 106 5.87 -1.78 7.08
CA MET A 106 4.88 -1.08 6.26
C MET A 106 5.02 0.42 6.48
N ILE A 107 5.08 1.18 5.38
CA ILE A 107 5.04 2.64 5.39
C ILE A 107 3.76 3.06 4.67
N ALA A 108 2.85 3.70 5.40
CA ALA A 108 1.65 4.28 4.84
C ALA A 108 1.78 5.81 4.79
N THR A 109 1.41 6.39 3.66
CA THR A 109 1.49 7.83 3.46
C THR A 109 0.11 8.44 3.23
N ASN A 110 -0.08 9.66 3.66
CA ASN A 110 -1.26 10.46 3.36
C ASN A 110 -0.90 11.94 3.26
N ALA A 111 -1.66 12.68 2.47
CA ALA A 111 -1.57 14.14 2.46
C ALA A 111 -2.34 14.71 3.66
N ALA A 112 -1.82 15.81 4.23
CA ALA A 112 -2.49 16.57 5.26
C ALA A 112 -2.17 18.07 5.10
N GLY A 113 -3.11 18.94 5.50
CA GLY A 113 -2.87 20.36 5.60
C GLY A 113 -2.10 20.71 6.86
N SER A 114 -1.08 21.56 6.75
CA SER A 114 -0.36 22.06 7.93
C SER A 114 -1.03 23.35 8.44
N MET A 115 -1.19 23.43 9.77
CA MET A 115 -1.57 24.65 10.48
C MET A 115 -0.39 25.24 11.27
N VAL A 116 0.81 24.68 11.09
CA VAL A 116 2.03 25.08 11.79
C VAL A 116 2.94 25.81 10.82
N PRO A 117 3.30 27.10 11.07
CA PRO A 117 4.14 27.89 10.16
C PRO A 117 5.49 27.24 9.81
N ASP A 118 6.10 26.52 10.78
CA ASP A 118 7.39 25.86 10.62
C ASP A 118 7.31 24.55 9.82
N MET A 119 6.13 24.16 9.39
CA MET A 119 5.89 23.00 8.51
C MET A 119 5.23 23.44 7.19
N PRO A 120 5.98 24.05 6.28
CA PRO A 120 5.45 24.50 4.99
C PRO A 120 5.11 23.32 4.07
N THR A 121 4.48 23.63 2.93
CA THR A 121 4.22 22.64 1.87
C THR A 121 5.49 21.90 1.49
N GLY A 122 5.40 20.57 1.36
CA GLY A 122 6.52 19.69 1.09
C GLY A 122 7.22 19.14 2.35
N SER A 123 6.82 19.59 3.54
CA SER A 123 7.32 18.99 4.78
C SER A 123 6.82 17.56 4.96
N ILE A 124 7.65 16.71 5.57
CA ILE A 124 7.31 15.34 5.93
C ILE A 124 7.15 15.26 7.45
N MET A 125 6.00 14.75 7.89
CA MET A 125 5.72 14.51 9.30
C MET A 125 5.62 13.00 9.55
N CYS A 126 6.40 12.49 10.49
CA CYS A 126 6.28 11.12 10.97
C CYS A 126 5.29 11.09 12.14
N LEU A 127 4.23 10.29 12.01
CA LEU A 127 3.27 10.08 13.10
C LEU A 127 3.91 9.22 14.19
N SER A 128 3.91 9.70 15.44
CA SER A 128 4.37 8.93 16.59
C SER A 128 3.23 8.18 17.28
N ASP A 129 2.00 8.70 17.18
CA ASP A 129 0.81 8.11 17.78
C ASP A 129 -0.46 8.62 17.09
N HIS A 130 -1.61 8.02 17.37
CA HIS A 130 -2.91 8.44 16.83
C HIS A 130 -4.04 8.19 17.82
N ILE A 131 -5.13 8.94 17.65
CA ILE A 131 -6.38 8.75 18.38
C ILE A 131 -7.42 8.20 17.42
N ASN A 132 -7.96 7.02 17.72
CA ASN A 132 -8.99 6.39 16.90
C ASN A 132 -10.40 6.83 17.34
N PHE A 133 -10.97 7.81 16.65
CA PHE A 133 -12.36 8.25 16.90
C PHE A 133 -13.40 7.40 16.16
N SER A 134 -13.01 6.54 15.23
CA SER A 134 -13.96 5.72 14.48
C SER A 134 -14.55 4.58 15.31
N GLY A 135 -13.85 4.14 16.36
CA GLY A 135 -14.20 2.94 17.13
C GLY A 135 -14.05 1.62 16.35
N LEU A 136 -13.59 1.68 15.11
CA LEU A 136 -13.36 0.52 14.26
C LEU A 136 -11.91 0.04 14.41
N ASN A 137 -11.75 -1.28 14.43
CA ASN A 137 -10.45 -1.91 14.42
C ASN A 137 -10.47 -3.01 13.34
N PRO A 138 -9.70 -2.87 12.24
CA PRO A 138 -9.68 -3.81 11.13
C PRO A 138 -9.02 -5.14 11.48
#